data_864f23cbb8f098af7d3fc67b13deec03
#
_entry.id   864f23cbb8f098af7d3fc67b13deec03
#
_cell.length_a   1.000
_cell.length_b   1.000
_cell.length_c   1.000
_cell.angle_alpha   90.00
_cell.angle_beta   90.00
_cell.angle_gamma   90.00
#
_symmetry.space_group_name_H-M   'P 1'
#
loop_
_entity.id
_entity.type
_entity.pdbx_description
1 polymer ?
#
loop_
_entity_poly.entity_id
_entity_poly.type
_entity_poly.pdbx_seq_one_letter_code
_entity_poly.pdbx_strand_id
1 'polypeptide(L)'
;DHVVDLALDFGVTETDPNNPQETTLRYLSAQEVSNGATPPASSPLWHQVKAVRLCLVLRSETEVQDTPLSYTNCQGLTQTAPDRRLYRVFHTTVSLPNPV
;
A
#
# COMPACT_ATOMS: atom_id res chain seq x y z
N ASP A 1 16.06 -14.25 -3.81
CA ASP A 1 14.77 -14.04 -3.15
C ASP A 1 13.70 -13.72 -4.18
N HIS A 2 12.48 -14.10 -3.91
CA HIS A 2 11.36 -13.87 -4.82
C HIS A 2 10.34 -12.94 -4.20
N VAL A 3 9.78 -12.07 -5.05
CA VAL A 3 8.63 -11.26 -4.66
C VAL A 3 7.38 -12.11 -4.81
N VAL A 4 6.65 -12.30 -3.72
CA VAL A 4 5.41 -13.08 -3.72
C VAL A 4 4.18 -12.19 -3.64
N ASP A 5 4.34 -10.93 -3.26
CA ASP A 5 3.25 -9.97 -3.20
C ASP A 5 3.80 -8.57 -3.35
N LEU A 6 3.03 -7.70 -3.99
CA LEU A 6 3.39 -6.31 -4.22
C LEU A 6 2.11 -5.50 -4.19
N ALA A 7 2.09 -4.45 -3.38
CA ALA A 7 0.97 -3.53 -3.33
C ALA A 7 1.46 -2.09 -3.31
N LEU A 8 0.77 -1.24 -4.04
CA LEU A 8 1.01 0.19 -4.08
C LEU A 8 -0.25 0.91 -3.60
N ASP A 9 -0.07 1.79 -2.63
CA ASP A 9 -1.12 2.70 -2.20
C ASP A 9 -0.65 4.12 -2.42
N PHE A 10 -1.57 4.99 -2.79
CA PHE A 10 -1.27 6.38 -3.11
C PHE A 10 -1.85 7.28 -2.02
N GLY A 11 -0.98 8.09 -1.42
CA GLY A 11 -1.39 9.04 -0.40
C GLY A 11 -1.99 10.27 -1.07
N VAL A 12 -3.27 10.47 -0.86
CA VAL A 12 -4.03 11.56 -1.45
C VAL A 12 -4.43 12.55 -0.36
N THR A 13 -4.20 13.83 -0.61
CA THR A 13 -4.62 14.87 0.32
C THR A 13 -6.09 15.21 0.10
N GLU A 14 -6.80 15.36 1.21
CA GLU A 14 -8.21 15.76 1.19
C GLU A 14 -8.39 16.94 2.14
N THR A 15 -9.18 17.92 1.72
CA THR A 15 -9.54 19.06 2.56
C THR A 15 -10.88 18.77 3.22
N ASP A 16 -10.94 18.97 4.54
CA ASP A 16 -12.19 18.82 5.29
C ASP A 16 -13.18 19.89 4.83
N PRO A 17 -14.34 19.51 4.31
CA PRO A 17 -15.34 20.51 3.87
C PRO A 17 -15.87 21.37 5.02
N ASN A 18 -15.79 20.89 6.26
CA ASN A 18 -16.21 21.64 7.43
C ASN A 18 -15.09 22.50 8.01
N ASN A 19 -13.84 22.20 7.65
CA ASN A 19 -12.67 22.95 8.08
C ASN A 19 -11.66 23.00 6.94
N PRO A 20 -11.79 23.99 6.03
CA PRO A 20 -10.92 24.03 4.84
C PRO A 20 -9.44 24.18 5.13
N GLN A 21 -9.07 24.51 6.36
CA GLN A 21 -7.67 24.63 6.75
C GLN A 21 -7.07 23.29 7.18
N GLU A 22 -7.88 22.28 7.42
CA GLU A 22 -7.41 20.95 7.72
C GLU A 22 -7.31 20.11 6.47
N THR A 23 -6.13 19.53 6.28
CA THR A 23 -5.86 18.61 5.18
C THR A 23 -5.41 17.29 5.75
N THR A 24 -6.06 16.22 5.32
CA THR A 24 -5.69 14.88 5.75
C THR A 24 -5.10 14.11 4.60
N LEU A 25 -4.23 13.14 4.92
CA LEU A 25 -3.64 12.25 3.96
C LEU A 25 -4.30 10.88 4.10
N ARG A 26 -4.84 10.37 2.99
CA ARG A 26 -5.49 9.07 2.96
C ARG A 26 -4.88 8.22 1.86
N TYR A 27 -4.64 6.95 2.15
CA TYR A 27 -4.05 6.04 1.18
C TYR A 27 -5.14 5.28 0.42
N LEU A 28 -5.04 5.32 -0.90
CA LEU A 28 -6.01 4.74 -1.82
C LEU A 28 -5.28 3.85 -2.83
N SER A 29 -6.01 2.86 -3.36
CA SER A 29 -5.51 2.08 -4.47
C SER A 29 -5.49 2.91 -5.76
N ALA A 30 -4.78 2.42 -6.78
CA ALA A 30 -4.73 3.11 -8.07
C ALA A 30 -6.14 3.26 -8.67
N GLN A 31 -6.97 2.24 -8.53
CA GLN A 31 -8.33 2.28 -9.06
C GLN A 31 -9.16 3.35 -8.35
N GLU A 32 -9.04 3.44 -7.03
CA GLU A 32 -9.75 4.45 -6.25
C GLU A 32 -9.31 5.87 -6.63
N VAL A 33 -8.01 6.06 -6.85
CA VAL A 33 -7.49 7.36 -7.30
C VAL A 33 -8.05 7.72 -8.66
N SER A 34 -8.06 6.76 -9.59
CA SER A 34 -8.58 6.98 -10.94
C SER A 34 -10.08 7.27 -10.95
N ASN A 35 -10.82 6.68 -10.02
CA ASN A 35 -12.27 6.85 -9.94
C ASN A 35 -12.70 8.03 -9.09
N GLY A 36 -11.75 8.75 -8.47
CA GLY A 36 -12.07 9.86 -7.59
C GLY A 36 -12.45 9.43 -6.19
N ALA A 37 -12.15 8.21 -5.81
CA ALA A 37 -12.28 7.62 -4.48
C ALA A 37 -13.71 7.46 -3.99
N THR A 38 -14.49 8.54 -3.95
CA THR A 38 -15.82 8.51 -3.34
C THR A 38 -16.89 8.86 -4.39
N PRO A 39 -17.79 7.93 -4.73
CA PRO A 39 -18.90 8.28 -5.60
C PRO A 39 -19.78 9.35 -4.93
N PRO A 40 -20.33 10.30 -5.68
CA PRO A 40 -20.34 10.39 -7.14
C PRO A 40 -19.16 11.17 -7.74
N ALA A 41 -17.98 11.11 -7.14
CA ALA A 41 -16.83 11.83 -7.66
C ALA A 41 -16.59 11.45 -9.12
N SER A 42 -16.34 12.44 -9.93
CA SER A 42 -16.20 12.28 -11.38
C SER A 42 -14.80 12.54 -11.89
N SER A 43 -13.92 13.05 -11.03
CA SER A 43 -12.57 13.45 -11.43
C SER A 43 -11.52 12.59 -10.75
N PRO A 44 -10.55 12.08 -11.50
CA PRO A 44 -9.42 11.38 -10.88
C PRO A 44 -8.66 12.27 -9.90
N LEU A 45 -8.03 11.64 -8.92
CA LEU A 45 -7.33 12.33 -7.83
C LEU A 45 -5.81 12.36 -8.02
N TRP A 46 -5.31 12.04 -9.22
CA TRP A 46 -3.87 11.94 -9.46
C TRP A 46 -3.10 13.21 -9.13
N HIS A 47 -3.74 14.37 -9.33
CA HIS A 47 -3.11 15.65 -8.99
C HIS A 47 -2.92 15.86 -7.50
N GLN A 48 -3.62 15.09 -6.69
CA GLN A 48 -3.58 15.23 -5.24
C GLN A 48 -2.69 14.17 -4.57
N VAL A 49 -2.02 13.35 -5.37
CA VAL A 49 -1.12 12.33 -4.84
C VAL A 49 0.15 13.00 -4.33
N LYS A 50 0.43 12.83 -3.04
CA LYS A 50 1.59 13.41 -2.38
C LYS A 50 2.60 12.37 -1.94
N ALA A 51 2.21 11.12 -1.89
CA ALA A 51 3.07 10.04 -1.44
C ALA A 51 2.66 8.73 -2.10
N VAL A 52 3.61 7.82 -2.18
CA VAL A 52 3.35 6.45 -2.64
C VAL A 52 3.86 5.52 -1.56
N ARG A 53 3.01 4.63 -1.10
CA ARG A 53 3.38 3.61 -0.13
C ARG A 53 3.50 2.28 -0.85
N LEU A 54 4.66 1.66 -0.68
CA LEU A 54 4.98 0.39 -1.31
C LEU A 54 5.03 -0.70 -0.26
N CYS A 55 4.38 -1.81 -0.52
CA CYS A 55 4.47 -3.01 0.29
C CYS A 55 4.98 -4.17 -0.56
N LEU A 56 5.99 -4.86 -0.07
CA LEU A 56 6.56 -6.03 -0.72
C LEU A 56 6.57 -7.19 0.26
N VAL A 57 6.21 -8.37 -0.20
CA VAL A 57 6.45 -9.61 0.53
C VAL A 57 7.47 -10.41 -0.26
N LEU A 58 8.60 -10.69 0.38
CA LEU A 58 9.70 -11.45 -0.20
C LEU A 58 9.82 -12.79 0.50
N ARG A 59 10.22 -13.82 -0.23
CA ARG A 59 10.50 -15.12 0.35
C ARG A 59 11.95 -15.51 0.09
N SER A 60 12.51 -16.33 0.97
CA SER A 60 13.84 -16.89 0.76
C SER A 60 13.80 -17.91 -0.38
N GLU A 61 14.96 -18.11 -1.02
CA GLU A 61 15.08 -19.08 -2.11
C GLU A 61 14.99 -20.50 -1.62
N THR A 62 15.44 -20.76 -0.40
CA THR A 62 15.45 -22.09 0.16
C THR A 62 14.63 -22.14 1.43
N GLU A 63 14.23 -23.34 1.82
CA GLU A 63 13.52 -23.54 3.08
C GLU A 63 14.53 -23.45 4.22
N VAL A 64 14.32 -22.47 5.11
CA VAL A 64 15.25 -22.17 6.19
C VAL A 64 14.60 -22.29 7.57
N GLN A 65 13.31 -22.62 7.63
CA GLN A 65 12.58 -22.76 8.87
C GLN A 65 12.27 -24.23 9.15
N ASP A 66 12.15 -24.58 10.43
CA ASP A 66 11.80 -25.94 10.82
C ASP A 66 10.32 -26.24 10.55
N THR A 67 9.48 -25.23 10.66
CA THR A 67 8.05 -25.35 10.42
C THR A 67 7.57 -24.10 9.66
N PRO A 68 6.47 -24.20 8.91
CA PRO A 68 5.89 -23.02 8.28
C PRO A 68 5.52 -21.98 9.34
N LEU A 69 5.90 -20.74 9.09
CA LEU A 69 5.63 -19.62 9.97
C LEU A 69 4.58 -18.70 9.40
N SER A 70 3.93 -17.96 10.28
CA SER A 70 2.96 -16.94 9.86
C SER A 70 3.66 -15.65 9.46
N TYR A 71 3.07 -14.93 8.53
CA TYR A 71 3.50 -13.59 8.16
C TYR A 71 2.26 -12.75 7.85
N THR A 72 2.39 -11.42 7.92
CA THR A 72 1.31 -10.51 7.55
C THR A 72 1.53 -10.04 6.12
N ASN A 73 0.54 -10.25 5.26
CA ASN A 73 0.66 -9.86 3.85
C ASN A 73 0.39 -8.37 3.65
N CYS A 74 0.45 -7.92 2.40
CA CYS A 74 0.26 -6.50 2.09
C CYS A 74 -1.17 -6.01 2.30
N GLN A 75 -2.12 -6.91 2.48
CA GLN A 75 -3.50 -6.57 2.79
C GLN A 75 -3.75 -6.53 4.30
N GLY A 76 -2.71 -6.74 5.11
CA GLY A 76 -2.84 -6.72 6.56
C GLY A 76 -3.39 -8.02 7.15
N LEU A 77 -3.46 -9.08 6.37
CA LEU A 77 -3.99 -10.37 6.81
C LEU A 77 -2.84 -11.29 7.21
N THR A 78 -3.04 -12.02 8.30
CA THR A 78 -2.08 -13.03 8.72
C THR A 78 -2.25 -14.27 7.87
N GLN A 79 -1.15 -14.70 7.27
CA GLN A 79 -1.09 -15.87 6.40
C GLN A 79 -0.12 -16.88 6.98
N THR A 80 -0.40 -18.17 6.82
CA THR A 80 0.56 -19.22 7.12
C THR A 80 1.34 -19.51 5.85
N ALA A 81 2.66 -19.51 5.95
CA ALA A 81 3.50 -19.79 4.79
C ALA A 81 3.16 -21.18 4.23
N PRO A 82 3.08 -21.33 2.89
CA PRO A 82 2.78 -22.64 2.28
C PRO A 82 3.95 -23.61 2.35
N ASP A 83 5.12 -23.14 2.76
CA ASP A 83 6.35 -23.93 2.86
C ASP A 83 7.16 -23.45 4.06
N ARG A 84 8.38 -23.95 4.20
CA ARG A 84 9.26 -23.60 5.31
C ARG A 84 10.23 -22.48 4.94
N ARG A 85 9.90 -21.66 3.94
CA ARG A 85 10.69 -20.51 3.55
C ARG A 85 10.40 -19.35 4.49
N LEU A 86 11.37 -18.46 4.59
CA LEU A 86 11.19 -17.24 5.36
C LEU A 86 10.49 -16.20 4.47
N TYR A 87 9.38 -15.66 4.98
CA TYR A 87 8.64 -14.59 4.32
C TYR A 87 8.81 -13.31 5.11
N ARG A 88 9.17 -12.25 4.42
CA ARG A 88 9.35 -10.94 5.04
C ARG A 88 8.55 -9.88 4.29
N VAL A 89 7.96 -9.00 5.09
CA VAL A 89 7.15 -7.89 4.56
C VAL A 89 7.94 -6.61 4.74
N PHE A 90 8.06 -5.84 3.65
CA PHE A 90 8.75 -4.55 3.65
C PHE A 90 7.76 -3.48 3.26
N HIS A 91 7.81 -2.39 4.02
CA HIS A 91 7.02 -1.19 3.74
C HIS A 91 7.96 -0.03 3.54
N THR A 92 7.68 0.79 2.54
CA THR A 92 8.39 2.05 2.36
C THR A 92 7.41 3.08 1.82
N THR A 93 7.65 4.33 2.18
CA THR A 93 6.83 5.45 1.73
C THR A 93 7.73 6.46 1.05
N VAL A 94 7.36 6.87 -0.15
CA VAL A 94 8.07 7.88 -0.91
C VAL A 94 7.18 9.10 -0.99
N SER A 95 7.70 10.24 -0.51
CA SER A 95 6.99 11.52 -0.62
C SER A 95 7.32 12.16 -1.96
N LEU A 96 6.31 12.67 -2.62
CA LEU A 96 6.48 13.34 -3.90
C LEU A 96 6.66 14.84 -3.65
N PRO A 97 7.71 15.47 -4.22
CA PRO A 97 7.95 16.89 -3.98
C PRO A 97 6.90 17.80 -4.62
N ASN A 98 6.29 17.36 -5.70
CA ASN A 98 5.28 18.12 -6.43
C ASN A 98 4.08 17.24 -6.72
N PRO A 99 2.88 17.83 -6.83
CA PRO A 99 1.70 17.07 -7.27
C PRO A 99 1.92 16.51 -8.68
N VAL A 100 1.40 15.34 -8.87
CA VAL A 100 1.43 14.69 -10.18
C VAL A 100 0.33 15.28 -11.07
#